data_e9694341f862c81d1517a184b5fbb8f9
#
_entry.id   e9694341f862c81d1517a184b5fbb8f9
#
_cell.length_a   1.000
_cell.length_b   1.000
_cell.length_c   1.000
_cell.angle_alpha   90.00
_cell.angle_beta   90.00
_cell.angle_gamma   90.00
#
_symmetry.space_group_name_H-M   'P 1'
#
loop_
_entity.id
_entity.type
_entity.pdbx_description
1 polymer ?
#
loop_
_entity_poly.entity_id
_entity_poly.type
_entity_poly.pdbx_seq_one_letter_code
_entity_poly.pdbx_strand_id
1 'polypeptide(L)'
;MDNMKSTLELGTKPVGALLWQYALPAMVAMTASSLYNIIDRAFIGQVVGPEAIAGLGITFPFMNLSGAFGAAVGVGASTCISVKLGQRDYKTAENLLGNTVTLNLIIGFLFMAVCLVFLDPILRFFGASDVTLPYAREFMQVILLGNMITHMYFGMNAVLRAAGKPRHAMYAVLFTVGMNVLLVITFVWWFRWGIRGAALATITSQSMALCWQMWVFSDKRELLHLKRGIYRLKANLVRNIISIGISPFLMNVTSCVIVIFMNNQFVRYGGDMAVGAYSIANSMAMVFFMFVMGVNQGMQPIVGYNYGAEKHDRMMRCLWLAIGVATAILLVGWGLAMLFPTEIARIFTTDPTLLQLAARGIRLDMLVFPIIASQAVITNFFQCIGKVKISIFLSLSRQLFMLLPLAYLLPLWWGLEGVWYSMPFSDFGSFAMTWPLLLWYLKKFKAYAK
;
A
#
# COMPACT_ATOMS: atom_id res chain seq x y z
N MET A 1 -21.02 8.72 24.78
CA MET A 1 -20.53 10.09 24.49
C MET A 1 -19.09 10.13 24.04
N ASP A 2 -18.19 9.27 24.55
CA ASP A 2 -16.76 9.29 24.14
C ASP A 2 -16.49 8.87 22.68
N ASN A 3 -17.28 7.97 22.15
CA ASN A 3 -17.08 7.44 20.78
C ASN A 3 -17.45 8.44 19.67
N MET A 4 -18.40 9.35 19.91
CA MET A 4 -18.72 10.44 18.99
C MET A 4 -17.63 11.52 18.99
N LYS A 5 -16.90 11.68 20.10
CA LYS A 5 -15.83 12.66 20.24
C LYS A 5 -14.64 12.38 19.32
N SER A 6 -14.28 11.10 19.11
CA SER A 6 -13.10 10.73 18.31
C SER A 6 -13.16 11.20 16.85
N THR A 7 -14.33 11.12 16.22
CA THR A 7 -14.52 11.61 14.85
C THR A 7 -14.55 13.14 14.78
N LEU A 8 -15.16 13.79 15.78
CA LEU A 8 -15.22 15.26 15.87
C LEU A 8 -13.86 15.88 16.21
N GLU A 9 -12.97 15.14 16.88
CA GLU A 9 -11.60 15.57 17.16
C GLU A 9 -10.79 15.87 15.90
N LEU A 10 -11.11 15.23 14.75
CA LEU A 10 -10.47 15.51 13.46
C LEU A 10 -10.56 17.00 13.07
N GLY A 11 -11.62 17.67 13.46
CA GLY A 11 -11.86 19.08 13.17
C GLY A 11 -11.46 20.05 14.30
N THR A 12 -11.05 19.57 15.48
CA THR A 12 -10.84 20.43 16.67
C THR A 12 -9.47 20.27 17.30
N LYS A 13 -8.96 19.05 17.41
CA LYS A 13 -7.67 18.74 18.05
C LYS A 13 -6.48 19.33 17.28
N PRO A 14 -5.34 19.68 17.92
CA PRO A 14 -4.15 20.17 17.23
C PRO A 14 -3.70 19.20 16.11
N VAL A 15 -3.44 19.73 14.92
CA VAL A 15 -3.18 18.93 13.71
C VAL A 15 -1.94 18.03 13.86
N GLY A 16 -0.89 18.53 14.53
CA GLY A 16 0.32 17.72 14.77
C GLY A 16 0.04 16.51 15.66
N ALA A 17 -0.73 16.70 16.75
CA ALA A 17 -1.12 15.61 17.64
C ALA A 17 -2.01 14.57 16.91
N LEU A 18 -2.92 15.05 16.05
CA LEU A 18 -3.75 14.19 15.19
C LEU A 18 -2.90 13.38 14.22
N LEU A 19 -1.97 14.03 13.52
CA LEU A 19 -1.12 13.35 12.56
C LEU A 19 -0.35 12.20 13.22
N TRP A 20 0.25 12.41 14.39
CA TRP A 20 0.92 11.35 15.14
C TRP A 20 -0.04 10.27 15.64
N GLN A 21 -1.22 10.67 16.13
CA GLN A 21 -2.25 9.74 16.60
C GLN A 21 -2.72 8.78 15.51
N TYR A 22 -2.67 9.19 14.22
CA TYR A 22 -3.09 8.39 13.08
C TYR A 22 -1.92 7.73 12.35
N ALA A 23 -0.81 8.45 12.16
CA ALA A 23 0.33 7.95 11.41
C ALA A 23 1.10 6.87 12.18
N LEU A 24 1.33 7.04 13.49
CA LEU A 24 2.09 6.06 14.27
C LEU A 24 1.43 4.67 14.27
N PRO A 25 0.12 4.52 14.55
CA PRO A 25 -0.56 3.23 14.41
C PRO A 25 -0.46 2.64 13.01
N ALA A 26 -0.56 3.47 11.96
CA ALA A 26 -0.44 3.01 10.58
C ALA A 26 0.99 2.53 10.24
N MET A 27 2.02 3.25 10.71
CA MET A 27 3.43 2.83 10.55
C MET A 27 3.70 1.50 11.26
N VAL A 28 3.23 1.33 12.49
CA VAL A 28 3.36 0.06 13.25
C VAL A 28 2.67 -1.08 12.50
N ALA A 29 1.46 -0.86 12.01
CA ALA A 29 0.72 -1.87 11.24
C ALA A 29 1.46 -2.26 9.95
N MET A 30 2.00 -1.29 9.21
CA MET A 30 2.77 -1.52 7.98
C MET A 30 4.04 -2.33 8.26
N THR A 31 4.79 -1.97 9.30
CA THR A 31 6.01 -2.67 9.72
C THR A 31 5.70 -4.11 10.13
N ALA A 32 4.67 -4.32 10.94
CA ALA A 32 4.25 -5.66 11.36
C ALA A 32 3.85 -6.53 10.16
N SER A 33 3.10 -5.98 9.19
CA SER A 33 2.73 -6.70 7.97
C SER A 33 3.94 -7.11 7.14
N SER A 34 4.99 -6.30 7.10
CA SER A 34 6.22 -6.61 6.37
C SER A 34 7.03 -7.69 7.03
N LEU A 35 7.20 -7.61 8.35
CA LEU A 35 7.89 -8.64 9.15
C LEU A 35 7.17 -9.98 9.02
N TYR A 36 5.85 -9.96 9.06
CA TYR A 36 5.03 -11.16 8.85
C TYR A 36 5.33 -11.83 7.49
N ASN A 37 5.35 -11.07 6.39
CA ASN A 37 5.64 -11.65 5.07
C ASN A 37 7.01 -12.31 5.00
N ILE A 38 8.00 -11.78 5.71
CA ILE A 38 9.35 -12.37 5.78
C ILE A 38 9.33 -13.67 6.59
N ILE A 39 8.69 -13.65 7.77
CA ILE A 39 8.60 -14.80 8.67
C ILE A 39 7.85 -15.96 7.99
N ASP A 40 6.73 -15.66 7.35
CA ASP A 40 5.90 -16.65 6.66
C ASP A 40 6.68 -17.38 5.56
N ARG A 41 7.41 -16.63 4.73
CA ARG A 41 8.26 -17.22 3.68
C ARG A 41 9.41 -18.05 4.23
N ALA A 42 10.09 -17.56 5.27
CA ALA A 42 11.18 -18.28 5.89
C ALA A 42 10.69 -19.60 6.51
N PHE A 43 9.52 -19.58 7.16
CA PHE A 43 8.92 -20.76 7.78
C PHE A 43 8.48 -21.81 6.74
N ILE A 44 7.79 -21.37 5.68
CA ILE A 44 7.36 -22.26 4.60
C ILE A 44 8.56 -22.89 3.90
N GLY A 45 9.62 -22.12 3.67
CA GLY A 45 10.85 -22.63 3.06
C GLY A 45 11.54 -23.71 3.88
N GLN A 46 11.57 -23.56 5.18
CA GLN A 46 12.21 -24.56 6.07
C GLN A 46 11.34 -25.82 6.27
N VAL A 47 10.02 -25.70 6.27
CA VAL A 47 9.11 -26.80 6.61
C VAL A 47 8.60 -27.53 5.38
N VAL A 48 8.29 -26.81 4.28
CA VAL A 48 7.70 -27.40 3.08
C VAL A 48 8.74 -27.66 2.00
N GLY A 49 9.71 -26.78 1.86
CA GLY A 49 10.85 -26.95 0.95
C GLY A 49 11.05 -25.80 -0.06
N PRO A 50 12.13 -25.86 -0.85
CA PRO A 50 12.52 -24.78 -1.75
C PRO A 50 11.56 -24.57 -2.93
N GLU A 51 10.93 -25.63 -3.43
CA GLU A 51 9.96 -25.55 -4.53
C GLU A 51 8.69 -24.80 -4.09
N ALA A 52 8.30 -24.94 -2.82
CA ALA A 52 7.17 -24.20 -2.25
C ALA A 52 7.48 -22.70 -2.14
N ILE A 53 8.73 -22.32 -1.77
CA ILE A 53 9.15 -20.91 -1.79
C ILE A 53 9.09 -20.35 -3.21
N ALA A 54 9.59 -21.09 -4.19
CA ALA A 54 9.55 -20.69 -5.59
C ALA A 54 8.11 -20.48 -6.06
N GLY A 55 7.20 -21.42 -5.71
CA GLY A 55 5.77 -21.29 -5.97
C GLY A 55 5.15 -20.03 -5.34
N LEU A 56 5.47 -19.75 -4.07
CA LEU A 56 5.01 -18.54 -3.39
C LEU A 56 5.58 -17.25 -4.04
N GLY A 57 6.84 -17.28 -4.48
CA GLY A 57 7.43 -16.15 -5.18
C GLY A 57 6.63 -15.75 -6.43
N ILE A 58 6.15 -16.74 -7.18
CA ILE A 58 5.31 -16.54 -8.36
C ILE A 58 3.94 -15.98 -8.01
N THR A 59 3.35 -16.42 -6.88
CA THR A 59 2.02 -15.95 -6.47
C THR A 59 2.02 -14.55 -5.90
N PHE A 60 3.15 -14.04 -5.44
CA PHE A 60 3.24 -12.74 -4.75
C PHE A 60 2.78 -11.54 -5.58
N PRO A 61 3.21 -11.35 -6.84
CA PRO A 61 2.67 -10.26 -7.68
C PRO A 61 1.16 -10.39 -7.90
N PHE A 62 0.67 -11.61 -8.04
CA PHE A 62 -0.76 -11.87 -8.21
C PHE A 62 -1.56 -11.54 -6.93
N MET A 63 -1.06 -11.91 -5.75
CA MET A 63 -1.66 -11.53 -4.47
C MET A 63 -1.68 -10.00 -4.28
N ASN A 64 -0.60 -9.31 -4.64
CA ASN A 64 -0.56 -7.85 -4.60
C ASN A 64 -1.60 -7.21 -5.51
N LEU A 65 -1.78 -7.76 -6.71
CA LEU A 65 -2.83 -7.31 -7.64
C LEU A 65 -4.22 -7.53 -7.04
N SER A 66 -4.49 -8.71 -6.46
CA SER A 66 -5.74 -8.98 -5.76
C SER A 66 -5.99 -8.00 -4.62
N GLY A 67 -4.98 -7.81 -3.76
CA GLY A 67 -5.05 -6.85 -2.66
C GLY A 67 -5.30 -5.41 -3.11
N ALA A 68 -4.78 -5.03 -4.29
CA ALA A 68 -4.98 -3.70 -4.85
C ALA A 68 -6.46 -3.40 -5.16
N PHE A 69 -7.27 -4.38 -5.55
CA PHE A 69 -8.71 -4.19 -5.75
C PHE A 69 -9.44 -3.90 -4.43
N GLY A 70 -9.18 -4.68 -3.38
CA GLY A 70 -9.78 -4.45 -2.06
C GLY A 70 -9.32 -3.12 -1.44
N ALA A 71 -8.03 -2.81 -1.56
CA ALA A 71 -7.47 -1.54 -1.10
C ALA A 71 -8.04 -0.34 -1.87
N ALA A 72 -8.27 -0.46 -3.18
CA ALA A 72 -8.88 0.61 -3.99
C ALA A 72 -10.27 0.98 -3.48
N VAL A 73 -11.13 0.00 -3.25
CA VAL A 73 -12.47 0.23 -2.67
C VAL A 73 -12.36 0.85 -1.28
N GLY A 74 -11.46 0.32 -0.43
CA GLY A 74 -11.25 0.81 0.91
C GLY A 74 -10.76 2.25 0.97
N VAL A 75 -9.75 2.60 0.17
CA VAL A 75 -9.18 3.95 0.09
C VAL A 75 -10.20 4.93 -0.52
N GLY A 76 -10.88 4.55 -1.58
CA GLY A 76 -11.92 5.37 -2.19
C GLY A 76 -13.06 5.67 -1.21
N ALA A 77 -13.55 4.64 -0.53
CA ALA A 77 -14.62 4.77 0.46
C ALA A 77 -14.18 5.60 1.67
N SER A 78 -12.99 5.34 2.23
CA SER A 78 -12.49 6.06 3.41
C SER A 78 -12.31 7.55 3.14
N THR A 79 -11.85 7.92 1.94
CA THR A 79 -11.77 9.31 1.50
C THR A 79 -13.16 9.96 1.42
N CYS A 80 -14.12 9.30 0.74
CA CYS A 80 -15.49 9.81 0.63
C CYS A 80 -16.15 9.95 2.01
N ILE A 81 -15.98 8.95 2.89
CA ILE A 81 -16.53 8.96 4.26
C ILE A 81 -15.92 10.12 5.05
N SER A 82 -14.60 10.31 5.02
CA SER A 82 -13.94 11.40 5.74
C SER A 82 -14.47 12.77 5.32
N VAL A 83 -14.64 13.00 4.01
CA VAL A 83 -15.22 14.25 3.48
C VAL A 83 -16.67 14.44 3.95
N LYS A 84 -17.50 13.38 3.87
CA LYS A 84 -18.90 13.44 4.30
C LYS A 84 -19.06 13.65 5.80
N LEU A 85 -18.19 13.07 6.61
CA LEU A 85 -18.16 13.34 8.05
C LEU A 85 -17.79 14.80 8.35
N GLY A 86 -16.84 15.38 7.58
CA GLY A 86 -16.52 16.80 7.67
C GLY A 86 -17.69 17.71 7.31
N GLN A 87 -18.46 17.33 6.28
CA GLN A 87 -19.69 18.01 5.86
C GLN A 87 -20.87 17.80 6.82
N ARG A 88 -20.71 16.98 7.87
CA ARG A 88 -21.78 16.54 8.78
C ARG A 88 -22.92 15.77 8.09
N ASP A 89 -22.66 15.22 6.89
CA ASP A 89 -23.61 14.38 6.14
C ASP A 89 -23.45 12.91 6.59
N TYR A 90 -23.86 12.64 7.81
CA TYR A 90 -23.73 11.31 8.43
C TYR A 90 -24.52 10.23 7.68
N LYS A 91 -25.68 10.59 7.12
CA LYS A 91 -26.54 9.66 6.37
C LYS A 91 -25.84 9.15 5.11
N THR A 92 -25.16 10.03 4.38
CA THR A 92 -24.38 9.62 3.21
C THR A 92 -23.12 8.85 3.62
N ALA A 93 -22.47 9.22 4.72
CA ALA A 93 -21.31 8.49 5.24
C ALA A 93 -21.66 7.05 5.64
N GLU A 94 -22.83 6.81 6.27
CA GLU A 94 -23.33 5.46 6.57
C GLU A 94 -23.67 4.67 5.28
N ASN A 95 -24.30 5.31 4.29
CA ASN A 95 -24.53 4.66 2.99
C ASN A 95 -23.22 4.28 2.28
N LEU A 96 -22.18 5.11 2.40
CA LEU A 96 -20.84 4.79 1.89
C LEU A 96 -20.25 3.57 2.59
N LEU A 97 -20.38 3.45 3.92
CA LEU A 97 -19.98 2.26 4.67
C LEU A 97 -20.66 1.00 4.13
N GLY A 98 -22.00 1.01 3.99
CA GLY A 98 -22.74 -0.13 3.46
C GLY A 98 -22.40 -0.45 2.00
N ASN A 99 -22.24 0.57 1.15
CA ASN A 99 -21.83 0.39 -0.24
C ASN A 99 -20.40 -0.17 -0.33
N THR A 100 -19.52 0.17 0.60
CA THR A 100 -18.15 -0.41 0.69
C THR A 100 -18.21 -1.91 0.96
N VAL A 101 -19.06 -2.33 1.90
CA VAL A 101 -19.28 -3.75 2.20
C VAL A 101 -19.74 -4.50 0.96
N THR A 102 -20.82 -4.01 0.33
CA THR A 102 -21.41 -4.67 -0.84
C THR A 102 -20.46 -4.68 -2.03
N LEU A 103 -19.74 -3.59 -2.27
CA LEU A 103 -18.82 -3.45 -3.39
C LEU A 103 -17.60 -4.37 -3.23
N ASN A 104 -17.02 -4.48 -2.02
CA ASN A 104 -15.92 -5.41 -1.75
C ASN A 104 -16.35 -6.88 -1.93
N LEU A 105 -17.57 -7.23 -1.52
CA LEU A 105 -18.10 -8.58 -1.75
C LEU A 105 -18.27 -8.87 -3.24
N ILE A 106 -18.85 -7.95 -4.00
CA ILE A 106 -19.06 -8.14 -5.44
C ILE A 106 -17.73 -8.22 -6.18
N ILE A 107 -16.83 -7.27 -5.96
CA ILE A 107 -15.50 -7.27 -6.63
C ILE A 107 -14.69 -8.49 -6.20
N GLY A 108 -14.70 -8.83 -4.91
CA GLY A 108 -14.02 -10.02 -4.40
C GLY A 108 -14.55 -11.31 -5.01
N PHE A 109 -15.87 -11.42 -5.16
CA PHE A 109 -16.51 -12.58 -5.81
C PHE A 109 -16.17 -12.65 -7.31
N LEU A 110 -16.31 -11.53 -8.03
CA LEU A 110 -15.99 -11.49 -9.47
C LEU A 110 -14.52 -11.80 -9.73
N PHE A 111 -13.62 -11.22 -8.93
CA PHE A 111 -12.19 -11.51 -9.04
C PHE A 111 -11.91 -12.99 -8.75
N MET A 112 -12.48 -13.54 -7.68
CA MET A 112 -12.38 -14.96 -7.34
C MET A 112 -12.85 -15.83 -8.50
N ALA A 113 -14.06 -15.60 -9.02
CA ALA A 113 -14.65 -16.42 -10.07
C ALA A 113 -13.80 -16.41 -11.36
N VAL A 114 -13.40 -15.22 -11.82
CA VAL A 114 -12.58 -15.10 -13.03
C VAL A 114 -11.20 -15.73 -12.83
N CYS A 115 -10.55 -15.46 -11.70
CA CYS A 115 -9.21 -15.97 -11.46
C CYS A 115 -9.16 -17.48 -11.19
N LEU A 116 -10.21 -18.08 -10.60
CA LEU A 116 -10.27 -19.54 -10.45
C LEU A 116 -10.44 -20.25 -11.80
N VAL A 117 -11.24 -19.70 -12.72
CA VAL A 117 -11.43 -20.26 -14.07
C VAL A 117 -10.12 -20.22 -14.88
N PHE A 118 -9.37 -19.12 -14.78
CA PHE A 118 -8.12 -18.91 -15.55
C PHE A 118 -6.86 -19.09 -14.69
N LEU A 119 -6.90 -19.84 -13.60
CA LEU A 119 -5.82 -19.89 -12.62
C LEU A 119 -4.50 -20.36 -13.22
N ASP A 120 -4.48 -21.46 -13.95
CA ASP A 120 -3.26 -22.00 -14.54
C ASP A 120 -2.64 -21.10 -15.60
N PRO A 121 -3.41 -20.57 -16.58
CA PRO A 121 -2.89 -19.55 -17.50
C PRO A 121 -2.31 -18.34 -16.79
N ILE A 122 -2.97 -17.85 -15.75
CA ILE A 122 -2.48 -16.70 -14.97
C ILE A 122 -1.16 -17.05 -14.27
N LEU A 123 -1.08 -18.18 -13.59
CA LEU A 123 0.15 -18.58 -12.89
C LEU A 123 1.31 -18.81 -13.87
N ARG A 124 1.05 -19.42 -15.02
CA ARG A 124 2.06 -19.56 -16.09
C ARG A 124 2.50 -18.19 -16.66
N PHE A 125 1.59 -17.25 -16.81
CA PHE A 125 1.93 -15.88 -17.20
C PHE A 125 2.87 -15.20 -16.19
N PHE A 126 2.68 -15.47 -14.88
CA PHE A 126 3.58 -14.98 -13.82
C PHE A 126 4.87 -15.81 -13.66
N GLY A 127 5.10 -16.82 -14.53
CA GLY A 127 6.36 -17.56 -14.61
C GLY A 127 6.35 -18.92 -13.92
N ALA A 128 5.16 -19.52 -13.66
CA ALA A 128 5.08 -20.88 -13.11
C ALA A 128 5.60 -21.93 -14.12
N SER A 129 6.59 -22.70 -13.69
CA SER A 129 7.07 -23.90 -14.38
C SER A 129 6.19 -25.12 -14.03
N ASP A 130 6.38 -26.23 -14.73
CA ASP A 130 5.66 -27.48 -14.43
C ASP A 130 5.97 -28.00 -13.03
N VAL A 131 7.13 -27.67 -12.47
CA VAL A 131 7.55 -28.02 -11.09
C VAL A 131 6.88 -27.13 -10.05
N THR A 132 6.80 -25.81 -10.30
CA THR A 132 6.30 -24.83 -9.31
C THR A 132 4.79 -24.62 -9.40
N LEU A 133 4.16 -24.94 -10.55
CA LEU A 133 2.73 -24.76 -10.78
C LEU A 133 1.84 -25.48 -9.75
N PRO A 134 2.10 -26.73 -9.35
CA PRO A 134 1.27 -27.40 -8.35
C PRO A 134 1.23 -26.63 -7.02
N TYR A 135 2.37 -26.20 -6.51
CA TYR A 135 2.49 -25.42 -5.26
C TYR A 135 1.79 -24.07 -5.38
N ALA A 136 2.04 -23.33 -6.45
CA ALA A 136 1.40 -22.04 -6.70
C ALA A 136 -0.14 -22.19 -6.84
N ARG A 137 -0.61 -23.24 -7.53
CA ARG A 137 -2.03 -23.55 -7.70
C ARG A 137 -2.70 -23.86 -6.36
N GLU A 138 -2.13 -24.76 -5.56
CA GLU A 138 -2.68 -25.15 -4.26
C GLU A 138 -2.82 -23.96 -3.31
N PHE A 139 -1.81 -23.11 -3.29
CA PHE A 139 -1.83 -21.88 -2.48
C PHE A 139 -2.90 -20.90 -2.98
N MET A 140 -2.88 -20.59 -4.27
CA MET A 140 -3.77 -19.57 -4.84
C MET A 140 -5.23 -20.01 -4.88
N GLN A 141 -5.54 -21.29 -5.02
CA GLN A 141 -6.92 -21.77 -4.90
C GLN A 141 -7.53 -21.40 -3.55
N VAL A 142 -6.80 -21.64 -2.46
CA VAL A 142 -7.29 -21.31 -1.11
C VAL A 142 -7.39 -19.80 -0.92
N ILE A 143 -6.37 -19.04 -1.34
CA ILE A 143 -6.39 -17.57 -1.26
C ILE A 143 -7.57 -16.98 -2.03
N LEU A 144 -7.82 -17.47 -3.25
CA LEU A 144 -8.92 -16.98 -4.09
C LEU A 144 -10.28 -17.29 -3.50
N LEU A 145 -10.49 -18.49 -2.93
CA LEU A 145 -11.72 -18.82 -2.21
C LEU A 145 -11.99 -17.89 -1.03
N GLY A 146 -10.93 -17.46 -0.34
CA GLY A 146 -11.02 -16.47 0.73
C GLY A 146 -10.97 -15.01 0.28
N ASN A 147 -10.92 -14.72 -1.02
CA ASN A 147 -10.64 -13.39 -1.54
C ASN A 147 -11.67 -12.32 -1.15
N MET A 148 -12.96 -12.71 -1.03
CA MET A 148 -13.99 -11.80 -0.52
C MET A 148 -13.69 -11.32 0.90
N ILE A 149 -13.15 -12.22 1.75
CA ILE A 149 -12.75 -11.91 3.13
C ILE A 149 -11.57 -10.94 3.11
N THR A 150 -10.55 -11.22 2.27
CA THR A 150 -9.38 -10.37 2.11
C THR A 150 -9.74 -8.95 1.67
N HIS A 151 -10.61 -8.82 0.65
CA HIS A 151 -11.06 -7.51 0.18
C HIS A 151 -11.84 -6.75 1.26
N MET A 152 -12.76 -7.45 1.95
CA MET A 152 -13.51 -6.88 3.07
C MET A 152 -12.59 -6.42 4.20
N TYR A 153 -11.62 -7.24 4.58
CA TYR A 153 -10.66 -6.95 5.63
C TYR A 153 -9.88 -5.65 5.34
N PHE A 154 -9.32 -5.52 4.12
CA PHE A 154 -8.61 -4.30 3.71
C PHE A 154 -9.54 -3.09 3.62
N GLY A 155 -10.72 -3.27 3.04
CA GLY A 155 -11.72 -2.20 2.92
C GLY A 155 -12.15 -1.67 4.28
N MET A 156 -12.55 -2.55 5.19
CA MET A 156 -13.00 -2.18 6.53
C MET A 156 -11.88 -1.58 7.38
N ASN A 157 -10.64 -2.01 7.20
CA ASN A 157 -9.48 -1.42 7.87
C ASN A 157 -9.28 0.06 7.47
N ALA A 158 -9.44 0.39 6.19
CA ALA A 158 -9.37 1.77 5.72
C ALA A 158 -10.54 2.61 6.27
N VAL A 159 -11.74 2.06 6.32
CA VAL A 159 -12.93 2.74 6.87
C VAL A 159 -12.81 2.96 8.38
N LEU A 160 -12.18 2.06 9.15
CA LEU A 160 -11.90 2.27 10.57
C LEU A 160 -11.09 3.56 10.82
N ARG A 161 -10.07 3.81 9.98
CA ARG A 161 -9.30 5.06 10.08
C ARG A 161 -10.14 6.28 9.77
N ALA A 162 -10.98 6.21 8.73
CA ALA A 162 -11.91 7.29 8.38
C ALA A 162 -12.95 7.56 9.47
N ALA A 163 -13.38 6.52 10.18
CA ALA A 163 -14.32 6.59 11.30
C ALA A 163 -13.70 7.13 12.60
N GLY A 164 -12.44 7.58 12.59
CA GLY A 164 -11.78 8.10 13.79
C GLY A 164 -11.14 7.05 14.69
N LYS A 165 -10.96 5.81 14.20
CA LYS A 165 -10.47 4.66 14.98
C LYS A 165 -9.13 4.09 14.48
N PRO A 166 -8.04 4.89 14.39
CA PRO A 166 -6.76 4.43 13.86
C PRO A 166 -6.13 3.32 14.71
N ARG A 167 -6.30 3.35 16.03
CA ARG A 167 -5.80 2.29 16.93
C ARG A 167 -6.51 0.95 16.67
N HIS A 168 -7.82 0.96 16.43
CA HIS A 168 -8.55 -0.26 16.09
C HIS A 168 -8.09 -0.82 14.75
N ALA A 169 -7.84 0.03 13.76
CA ALA A 169 -7.25 -0.41 12.48
C ALA A 169 -5.88 -1.07 12.69
N MET A 170 -5.01 -0.52 13.54
CA MET A 170 -3.73 -1.11 13.91
C MET A 170 -3.91 -2.45 14.63
N TYR A 171 -4.77 -2.52 15.63
CA TYR A 171 -5.01 -3.76 16.38
C TYR A 171 -5.55 -4.87 15.51
N ALA A 172 -6.39 -4.57 14.51
CA ALA A 172 -6.83 -5.54 13.52
C ALA A 172 -5.66 -6.16 12.76
N VAL A 173 -4.69 -5.33 12.33
CA VAL A 173 -3.50 -5.80 11.61
C VAL A 173 -2.58 -6.61 12.54
N LEU A 174 -2.28 -6.12 13.73
CA LEU A 174 -1.42 -6.82 14.69
C LEU A 174 -2.03 -8.16 15.11
N PHE A 175 -3.35 -8.20 15.32
CA PHE A 175 -4.07 -9.44 15.59
C PHE A 175 -3.97 -10.42 14.43
N THR A 176 -4.19 -9.94 13.18
CA THR A 176 -4.05 -10.78 11.99
C THR A 176 -2.65 -11.37 11.86
N VAL A 177 -1.61 -10.54 12.07
CA VAL A 177 -0.21 -10.98 12.02
C VAL A 177 0.07 -12.02 13.10
N GLY A 178 -0.28 -11.76 14.34
CA GLY A 178 -0.06 -12.69 15.46
C GLY A 178 -0.81 -14.02 15.29
N MET A 179 -2.09 -13.95 14.92
CA MET A 179 -2.91 -15.15 14.66
C MET A 179 -2.40 -15.93 13.45
N ASN A 180 -1.95 -15.25 12.39
CA ASN A 180 -1.40 -15.92 11.23
C ASN A 180 -0.15 -16.74 11.60
N VAL A 181 0.80 -16.16 12.34
CA VAL A 181 2.00 -16.89 12.79
C VAL A 181 1.62 -18.13 13.58
N LEU A 182 0.68 -18.02 14.51
CA LEU A 182 0.20 -19.15 15.30
C LEU A 182 -0.46 -20.23 14.42
N LEU A 183 -1.31 -19.81 13.49
CA LEU A 183 -2.03 -20.73 12.60
C LEU A 183 -1.11 -21.37 11.55
N VAL A 184 -0.10 -20.65 11.05
CA VAL A 184 0.91 -21.24 10.14
C VAL A 184 1.68 -22.33 10.85
N ILE A 185 2.12 -22.12 12.08
CA ILE A 185 2.77 -23.17 12.89
C ILE A 185 1.83 -24.37 13.07
N THR A 186 0.56 -24.13 13.39
CA THR A 186 -0.41 -25.18 13.61
C THR A 186 -0.73 -25.97 12.34
N PHE A 187 -1.04 -25.28 11.25
CA PHE A 187 -1.52 -25.94 10.01
C PHE A 187 -0.38 -26.52 9.18
N VAL A 188 0.76 -25.85 9.13
CA VAL A 188 1.90 -26.29 8.30
C VAL A 188 2.75 -27.32 9.06
N TRP A 189 3.07 -27.07 10.33
CA TRP A 189 3.97 -27.95 11.09
C TRP A 189 3.22 -29.09 11.80
N TRP A 190 2.17 -28.80 12.57
CA TRP A 190 1.48 -29.85 13.31
C TRP A 190 0.58 -30.70 12.42
N PHE A 191 -0.28 -30.05 11.60
CA PHE A 191 -1.21 -30.80 10.73
C PHE A 191 -0.57 -31.23 9.41
N ARG A 192 0.62 -30.69 9.06
CA ARG A 192 1.36 -30.98 7.83
C ARG A 192 0.55 -30.77 6.56
N TRP A 193 -0.28 -29.71 6.55
CA TRP A 193 -1.09 -29.34 5.37
C TRP A 193 -0.28 -28.63 4.29
N GLY A 194 1.04 -28.51 4.46
CA GLY A 194 1.93 -27.90 3.48
C GLY A 194 1.55 -26.47 3.14
N ILE A 195 1.69 -26.13 1.87
CA ILE A 195 1.43 -24.76 1.38
C ILE A 195 -0.05 -24.35 1.48
N ARG A 196 -0.98 -25.33 1.41
CA ARG A 196 -2.40 -25.07 1.65
C ARG A 196 -2.66 -24.59 3.08
N GLY A 197 -1.93 -25.17 4.04
CA GLY A 197 -1.99 -24.76 5.44
C GLY A 197 -1.63 -23.31 5.65
N ALA A 198 -0.60 -22.82 4.95
CA ALA A 198 -0.20 -21.41 5.00
C ALA A 198 -1.29 -20.47 4.42
N ALA A 199 -1.88 -20.84 3.28
CA ALA A 199 -2.99 -20.09 2.70
C ALA A 199 -4.22 -20.05 3.62
N LEU A 200 -4.58 -21.20 4.22
CA LEU A 200 -5.69 -21.29 5.19
C LEU A 200 -5.40 -20.44 6.43
N ALA A 201 -4.17 -20.43 6.94
CA ALA A 201 -3.78 -19.58 8.07
C ALA A 201 -4.01 -18.10 7.76
N THR A 202 -3.64 -17.67 6.56
CA THR A 202 -3.86 -16.27 6.09
C THR A 202 -5.35 -15.93 6.05
N ILE A 203 -6.18 -16.74 5.41
CA ILE A 203 -7.61 -16.46 5.30
C ILE A 203 -8.31 -16.55 6.66
N THR A 204 -7.94 -17.52 7.50
CA THR A 204 -8.55 -17.68 8.83
C THR A 204 -8.21 -16.51 9.74
N SER A 205 -6.95 -16.05 9.78
CA SER A 205 -6.55 -14.88 10.57
C SER A 205 -7.24 -13.60 10.11
N GLN A 206 -7.36 -13.39 8.80
CA GLN A 206 -8.10 -12.27 8.24
C GLN A 206 -9.60 -12.35 8.54
N SER A 207 -10.19 -13.57 8.51
CA SER A 207 -11.60 -13.77 8.85
C SER A 207 -11.89 -13.38 10.29
N MET A 208 -11.04 -13.82 11.23
CA MET A 208 -11.18 -13.47 12.65
C MET A 208 -11.06 -11.95 12.87
N ALA A 209 -10.08 -11.31 12.24
CA ALA A 209 -9.91 -9.86 12.31
C ALA A 209 -11.09 -9.12 11.65
N LEU A 210 -11.62 -9.61 10.53
CA LEU A 210 -12.79 -9.05 9.88
C LEU A 210 -14.03 -9.15 10.78
N CYS A 211 -14.27 -10.30 11.42
CA CYS A 211 -15.37 -10.46 12.39
C CYS A 211 -15.27 -9.40 13.49
N TRP A 212 -14.08 -9.17 14.01
CA TRP A 212 -13.85 -8.13 15.01
C TRP A 212 -14.08 -6.72 14.44
N GLN A 213 -13.62 -6.40 13.24
CA GLN A 213 -13.89 -5.12 12.57
C GLN A 213 -15.39 -4.89 12.39
N MET A 214 -16.13 -5.91 11.94
CA MET A 214 -17.59 -5.85 11.76
C MET A 214 -18.31 -5.68 13.10
N TRP A 215 -17.82 -6.32 14.17
CA TRP A 215 -18.34 -6.11 15.51
C TRP A 215 -18.14 -4.66 16.00
N VAL A 216 -16.97 -4.05 15.74
CA VAL A 216 -16.72 -2.64 16.05
C VAL A 216 -17.70 -1.71 15.35
N PHE A 217 -18.08 -2.02 14.09
CA PHE A 217 -19.09 -1.24 13.35
C PHE A 217 -20.53 -1.62 13.69
N SER A 218 -20.76 -2.65 14.50
CA SER A 218 -22.12 -3.02 14.96
C SER A 218 -22.59 -2.22 16.17
N ASP A 219 -21.70 -1.46 16.82
CA ASP A 219 -22.05 -0.60 17.96
C ASP A 219 -22.87 0.61 17.49
N LYS A 220 -24.16 0.61 17.86
CA LYS A 220 -25.11 1.68 17.52
C LYS A 220 -24.78 3.04 18.15
N ARG A 221 -23.83 3.10 19.11
CA ARG A 221 -23.39 4.35 19.75
C ARG A 221 -22.41 5.13 18.87
N GLU A 222 -21.89 4.48 17.82
CA GLU A 222 -20.96 5.08 16.88
C GLU A 222 -21.67 5.89 15.81
N LEU A 223 -21.01 6.97 15.34
CA LEU A 223 -21.52 7.79 14.22
C LEU A 223 -21.67 6.96 12.93
N LEU A 224 -20.73 6.04 12.70
CA LEU A 224 -20.77 5.11 11.58
C LEU A 224 -21.01 3.71 12.13
N HIS A 225 -22.19 3.17 11.89
CA HIS A 225 -22.54 1.82 12.28
C HIS A 225 -23.32 1.09 11.21
N LEU A 226 -23.24 -0.23 11.25
CA LEU A 226 -23.96 -1.11 10.33
C LEU A 226 -25.44 -1.13 10.71
N LYS A 227 -26.31 -0.84 9.75
CA LYS A 227 -27.76 -0.88 9.90
C LYS A 227 -28.44 -1.43 8.65
N ARG A 228 -29.66 -1.89 8.79
CA ARG A 228 -30.45 -2.36 7.65
C ARG A 228 -30.68 -1.22 6.65
N GLY A 229 -30.58 -1.52 5.35
CA GLY A 229 -30.89 -0.59 4.25
C GLY A 229 -29.69 0.18 3.68
N ILE A 230 -28.50 0.19 4.31
CA ILE A 230 -27.32 0.89 3.79
C ILE A 230 -26.58 0.11 2.69
N TYR A 231 -26.84 -1.20 2.57
CA TYR A 231 -26.13 -2.10 1.64
C TYR A 231 -26.58 -1.95 0.17
N ARG A 232 -27.69 -1.26 -0.08
CA ARG A 232 -28.17 -1.02 -1.43
C ARG A 232 -27.20 -0.11 -2.17
N LEU A 233 -26.64 -0.62 -3.28
CA LEU A 233 -25.71 0.15 -4.10
C LEU A 233 -26.39 1.39 -4.68
N LYS A 234 -25.73 2.53 -4.50
CA LYS A 234 -26.12 3.81 -5.09
C LYS A 234 -25.07 4.19 -6.12
N ALA A 235 -25.47 4.26 -7.39
CA ALA A 235 -24.55 4.49 -8.52
C ALA A 235 -23.59 5.68 -8.31
N ASN A 236 -24.11 6.80 -7.79
CA ASN A 236 -23.30 7.99 -7.50
C ASN A 236 -22.22 7.71 -6.43
N LEU A 237 -22.55 6.95 -5.37
CA LEU A 237 -21.58 6.62 -4.32
C LEU A 237 -20.55 5.63 -4.83
N VAL A 238 -20.98 4.61 -5.56
CA VAL A 238 -20.09 3.62 -6.18
C VAL A 238 -19.12 4.31 -7.15
N ARG A 239 -19.63 5.21 -8.01
CA ARG A 239 -18.79 5.97 -8.93
C ARG A 239 -17.73 6.79 -8.20
N ASN A 240 -18.07 7.45 -7.10
CA ASN A 240 -17.13 8.24 -6.31
C ASN A 240 -16.06 7.35 -5.65
N ILE A 241 -16.48 6.22 -5.04
CA ILE A 241 -15.56 5.26 -4.42
C ILE A 241 -14.55 4.75 -5.46
N ILE A 242 -15.04 4.24 -6.59
CA ILE A 242 -14.18 3.68 -7.65
C ILE A 242 -13.29 4.77 -8.24
N SER A 243 -13.84 5.94 -8.53
CA SER A 243 -13.09 7.05 -9.11
C SER A 243 -11.85 7.43 -8.27
N ILE A 244 -12.00 7.53 -6.95
CA ILE A 244 -10.88 7.85 -6.05
C ILE A 244 -9.96 6.63 -5.90
N GLY A 245 -10.52 5.44 -5.79
CA GLY A 245 -9.77 4.20 -5.61
C GLY A 245 -8.93 3.78 -6.82
N ILE A 246 -9.24 4.29 -8.03
CA ILE A 246 -8.48 3.95 -9.23
C ILE A 246 -7.03 4.47 -9.18
N SER A 247 -6.77 5.57 -8.46
CA SER A 247 -5.42 6.13 -8.32
C SER A 247 -4.44 5.17 -7.62
N PRO A 248 -4.71 4.70 -6.38
CA PRO A 248 -3.84 3.73 -5.73
C PRO A 248 -3.84 2.36 -6.42
N PHE A 249 -4.93 1.98 -7.08
CA PHE A 249 -4.98 0.77 -7.89
C PHE A 249 -3.97 0.83 -9.05
N LEU A 250 -4.04 1.88 -9.87
CA LEU A 250 -3.11 2.07 -10.98
C LEU A 250 -1.67 2.16 -10.52
N MET A 251 -1.41 2.80 -9.38
CA MET A 251 -0.08 2.86 -8.78
C MET A 251 0.46 1.46 -8.46
N ASN A 252 -0.35 0.57 -7.87
CA ASN A 252 0.07 -0.80 -7.56
C ASN A 252 0.32 -1.63 -8.83
N VAL A 253 -0.59 -1.56 -9.82
CA VAL A 253 -0.43 -2.25 -11.10
C VAL A 253 0.84 -1.79 -11.81
N THR A 254 1.05 -0.48 -11.88
CA THR A 254 2.24 0.09 -12.52
C THR A 254 3.52 -0.31 -11.80
N SER A 255 3.51 -0.35 -10.47
CA SER A 255 4.67 -0.80 -9.68
C SER A 255 5.06 -2.24 -10.02
N CYS A 256 4.09 -3.15 -10.22
CA CYS A 256 4.39 -4.52 -10.66
C CYS A 256 5.06 -4.54 -12.05
N VAL A 257 4.55 -3.75 -13.00
CA VAL A 257 5.14 -3.65 -14.35
C VAL A 257 6.56 -3.09 -14.30
N ILE A 258 6.78 -2.06 -13.48
CA ILE A 258 8.10 -1.44 -13.29
C ILE A 258 9.12 -2.43 -12.74
N VAL A 259 8.76 -3.21 -11.72
CA VAL A 259 9.68 -4.20 -11.14
C VAL A 259 10.13 -5.22 -12.19
N ILE A 260 9.21 -5.73 -13.01
CA ILE A 260 9.52 -6.66 -14.09
C ILE A 260 10.44 -6.00 -15.12
N PHE A 261 10.11 -4.76 -15.53
CA PHE A 261 10.89 -4.03 -16.51
C PHE A 261 12.31 -3.72 -16.01
N MET A 262 12.45 -3.24 -14.77
CA MET A 262 13.74 -2.94 -14.16
C MET A 262 14.61 -4.19 -14.01
N ASN A 263 14.03 -5.30 -13.55
CA ASN A 263 14.76 -6.57 -13.48
C ASN A 263 15.31 -6.96 -14.85
N ASN A 264 14.51 -6.86 -15.91
CA ASN A 264 14.97 -7.16 -17.28
C ASN A 264 16.10 -6.22 -17.73
N GLN A 265 16.05 -4.94 -17.40
CA GLN A 265 17.13 -4.00 -17.71
C GLN A 265 18.41 -4.35 -16.94
N PHE A 266 18.31 -4.68 -15.64
CA PHE A 266 19.45 -5.09 -14.85
C PHE A 266 20.07 -6.40 -15.35
N VAL A 267 19.25 -7.41 -15.72
CA VAL A 267 19.76 -8.66 -16.37
C VAL A 267 20.50 -8.32 -17.65
N ARG A 268 19.91 -7.51 -18.53
CA ARG A 268 20.45 -7.19 -19.85
C ARG A 268 21.79 -6.48 -19.79
N TYR A 269 21.99 -5.54 -18.88
CA TYR A 269 23.16 -4.69 -18.84
C TYR A 269 24.18 -5.06 -17.77
N GLY A 270 23.81 -5.88 -16.77
CA GLY A 270 24.68 -6.21 -15.65
C GLY A 270 24.61 -7.66 -15.17
N GLY A 271 23.77 -8.49 -15.80
CA GLY A 271 23.59 -9.90 -15.45
C GLY A 271 22.91 -10.11 -14.08
N ASP A 272 22.90 -11.35 -13.61
CA ASP A 272 22.19 -11.76 -12.39
C ASP A 272 22.73 -11.07 -11.12
N MET A 273 24.02 -10.75 -11.08
CA MET A 273 24.63 -10.02 -9.96
C MET A 273 24.07 -8.61 -9.82
N ALA A 274 23.78 -7.93 -10.93
CA ALA A 274 23.17 -6.61 -10.91
C ALA A 274 21.70 -6.66 -10.44
N VAL A 275 20.95 -7.70 -10.77
CA VAL A 275 19.60 -7.93 -10.25
C VAL A 275 19.65 -8.17 -8.73
N GLY A 276 20.60 -8.96 -8.25
CA GLY A 276 20.84 -9.16 -6.82
C GLY A 276 21.13 -7.85 -6.09
N ALA A 277 22.01 -7.01 -6.66
CA ALA A 277 22.32 -5.69 -6.11
C ALA A 277 21.09 -4.76 -6.09
N TYR A 278 20.30 -4.74 -7.15
CA TYR A 278 19.04 -3.99 -7.22
C TYR A 278 18.03 -4.47 -6.19
N SER A 279 17.88 -5.77 -6.01
CA SER A 279 16.97 -6.34 -5.01
C SER A 279 17.33 -5.90 -3.59
N ILE A 280 18.63 -5.83 -3.27
CA ILE A 280 19.13 -5.35 -1.97
C ILE A 280 18.83 -3.85 -1.81
N ALA A 281 19.16 -3.03 -2.80
CA ALA A 281 18.90 -1.58 -2.77
C ALA A 281 17.40 -1.28 -2.62
N ASN A 282 16.55 -1.92 -3.44
CA ASN A 282 15.11 -1.78 -3.39
C ASN A 282 14.51 -2.22 -2.05
N SER A 283 15.05 -3.27 -1.41
CA SER A 283 14.60 -3.72 -0.10
C SER A 283 14.84 -2.67 0.97
N MET A 284 16.00 -2.01 0.94
CA MET A 284 16.33 -0.90 1.85
C MET A 284 15.40 0.30 1.63
N ALA A 285 15.20 0.71 0.38
CA ALA A 285 14.30 1.80 0.03
C ALA A 285 12.85 1.51 0.48
N MET A 286 12.39 0.27 0.30
CA MET A 286 11.04 -0.15 0.64
C MET A 286 10.74 -0.05 2.13
N VAL A 287 11.71 -0.36 3.01
CA VAL A 287 11.55 -0.23 4.47
C VAL A 287 11.20 1.21 4.85
N PHE A 288 11.94 2.20 4.36
CA PHE A 288 11.66 3.61 4.67
C PHE A 288 10.39 4.10 4.00
N PHE A 289 10.13 3.65 2.78
CA PHE A 289 8.90 4.02 2.06
C PHE A 289 7.62 3.54 2.76
N MET A 290 7.67 2.41 3.47
CA MET A 290 6.55 1.94 4.30
C MET A 290 6.18 2.91 5.41
N PHE A 291 7.16 3.55 6.04
CA PHE A 291 6.88 4.59 7.04
C PHE A 291 6.19 5.81 6.40
N VAL A 292 6.61 6.21 5.20
CA VAL A 292 5.94 7.29 4.43
C VAL A 292 4.50 6.89 4.09
N MET A 293 4.26 5.63 3.71
CA MET A 293 2.90 5.13 3.50
C MET A 293 2.06 5.18 4.77
N GLY A 294 2.65 4.90 5.94
CA GLY A 294 2.00 5.07 7.24
C GLY A 294 1.59 6.53 7.50
N VAL A 295 2.47 7.49 7.20
CA VAL A 295 2.16 8.94 7.27
C VAL A 295 1.00 9.30 6.34
N ASN A 296 1.02 8.81 5.10
CA ASN A 296 -0.04 9.03 4.11
C ASN A 296 -1.39 8.47 4.59
N GLN A 297 -1.41 7.26 5.14
CA GLN A 297 -2.62 6.66 5.70
C GLN A 297 -3.15 7.45 6.92
N GLY A 298 -2.25 8.01 7.72
CA GLY A 298 -2.61 8.87 8.85
C GLY A 298 -3.15 10.24 8.42
N MET A 299 -2.56 10.83 7.37
CA MET A 299 -2.99 12.12 6.81
C MET A 299 -4.38 12.06 6.17
N GLN A 300 -4.71 10.94 5.52
CA GLN A 300 -5.93 10.78 4.70
C GLN A 300 -7.22 11.19 5.42
N PRO A 301 -7.58 10.65 6.60
CA PRO A 301 -8.82 11.03 7.29
C PRO A 301 -8.79 12.49 7.78
N ILE A 302 -7.63 13.01 8.16
CA ILE A 302 -7.49 14.38 8.67
C ILE A 302 -7.73 15.38 7.53
N VAL A 303 -7.08 15.19 6.39
CA VAL A 303 -7.24 16.05 5.21
C VAL A 303 -8.65 15.95 4.67
N GLY A 304 -9.19 14.74 4.48
CA GLY A 304 -10.54 14.53 3.96
C GLY A 304 -11.61 15.17 4.82
N TYR A 305 -11.55 14.99 6.15
CA TYR A 305 -12.49 15.61 7.09
C TYR A 305 -12.43 17.14 7.05
N ASN A 306 -11.22 17.72 7.16
CA ASN A 306 -11.06 19.19 7.18
C ASN A 306 -11.39 19.83 5.83
N TYR A 307 -11.16 19.12 4.71
CA TYR A 307 -11.63 19.53 3.40
C TYR A 307 -13.16 19.59 3.33
N GLY A 308 -13.84 18.52 3.81
CA GLY A 308 -15.30 18.47 3.88
C GLY A 308 -15.91 19.52 4.82
N ALA A 309 -15.22 19.85 5.91
CA ALA A 309 -15.60 20.87 6.89
C ALA A 309 -15.19 22.31 6.51
N GLU A 310 -14.63 22.52 5.29
CA GLU A 310 -14.13 23.80 4.80
C GLU A 310 -13.04 24.44 5.67
N LYS A 311 -12.37 23.63 6.53
CA LYS A 311 -11.27 24.09 7.41
C LYS A 311 -9.92 24.01 6.67
N HIS A 312 -9.77 24.85 5.68
CA HIS A 312 -8.64 24.81 4.74
C HIS A 312 -7.26 25.03 5.40
N ASP A 313 -7.18 25.89 6.40
CA ASP A 313 -5.92 26.13 7.13
C ASP A 313 -5.44 24.87 7.85
N ARG A 314 -6.37 24.11 8.45
CA ARG A 314 -6.04 22.85 9.12
C ARG A 314 -5.60 21.76 8.12
N MET A 315 -6.29 21.70 6.98
CA MET A 315 -5.97 20.80 5.87
C MET A 315 -4.55 21.08 5.35
N MET A 316 -4.23 22.35 5.10
CA MET A 316 -2.90 22.78 4.64
C MET A 316 -1.81 22.54 5.69
N ARG A 317 -2.09 22.83 6.95
CA ARG A 317 -1.17 22.54 8.05
C ARG A 317 -0.86 21.04 8.13
N CYS A 318 -1.85 20.17 7.92
CA CYS A 318 -1.66 18.73 7.86
C CYS A 318 -0.75 18.32 6.69
N LEU A 319 -0.96 18.87 5.50
CA LEU A 319 -0.11 18.63 4.33
C LEU A 319 1.35 18.98 4.62
N TRP A 320 1.63 20.18 5.11
CA TRP A 320 3.00 20.61 5.38
C TRP A 320 3.69 19.80 6.47
N LEU A 321 2.96 19.45 7.53
CA LEU A 321 3.48 18.59 8.59
C LEU A 321 3.76 17.17 8.05
N ALA A 322 2.86 16.61 7.24
CA ALA A 322 3.06 15.30 6.64
C ALA A 322 4.27 15.28 5.69
N ILE A 323 4.46 16.33 4.86
CA ILE A 323 5.66 16.49 4.02
C ILE A 323 6.91 16.53 4.91
N GLY A 324 6.92 17.34 5.97
CA GLY A 324 8.05 17.47 6.88
C GLY A 324 8.41 16.15 7.55
N VAL A 325 7.43 15.44 8.10
CA VAL A 325 7.64 14.13 8.77
C VAL A 325 8.13 13.08 7.77
N ALA A 326 7.49 12.97 6.60
CA ALA A 326 7.89 12.02 5.58
C ALA A 326 9.30 12.30 5.05
N THR A 327 9.65 13.58 4.83
CA THR A 327 11.00 13.99 4.42
C THR A 327 12.03 13.68 5.49
N ALA A 328 11.73 13.92 6.78
CA ALA A 328 12.62 13.57 7.88
C ALA A 328 12.89 12.06 7.96
N ILE A 329 11.86 11.22 7.75
CA ILE A 329 12.01 9.77 7.68
C ILE A 329 12.94 9.37 6.53
N LEU A 330 12.71 9.89 5.33
CA LEU A 330 13.56 9.56 4.17
C LEU A 330 14.96 10.16 4.25
N LEU A 331 15.15 11.29 4.96
CA LEU A 331 16.48 11.83 5.27
C LEU A 331 17.29 10.88 6.15
N VAL A 332 16.65 10.24 7.14
CA VAL A 332 17.33 9.22 7.96
C VAL A 332 17.75 8.04 7.06
N GLY A 333 16.85 7.54 6.21
CA GLY A 333 17.16 6.46 5.26
C GLY A 333 18.28 6.85 4.29
N TRP A 334 18.23 8.05 3.76
CA TRP A 334 19.28 8.62 2.90
C TRP A 334 20.62 8.70 3.61
N GLY A 335 20.64 9.22 4.84
CA GLY A 335 21.86 9.30 5.64
C GLY A 335 22.50 7.93 5.89
N LEU A 336 21.71 6.93 6.26
CA LEU A 336 22.17 5.56 6.41
C LEU A 336 22.72 4.98 5.10
N ALA A 337 22.03 5.19 3.99
CA ALA A 337 22.45 4.72 2.67
C ALA A 337 23.75 5.37 2.18
N MET A 338 23.96 6.66 2.48
CA MET A 338 25.16 7.38 2.08
C MET A 338 26.37 7.06 2.97
N LEU A 339 26.14 6.94 4.28
CA LEU A 339 27.22 6.73 5.26
C LEU A 339 27.60 5.25 5.41
N PHE A 340 26.62 4.35 5.40
CA PHE A 340 26.82 2.92 5.73
C PHE A 340 26.30 1.94 4.66
N PRO A 341 26.51 2.18 3.34
CA PRO A 341 25.93 1.32 2.30
C PRO A 341 26.52 -0.10 2.30
N THR A 342 27.79 -0.25 2.64
CA THR A 342 28.47 -1.55 2.69
C THR A 342 27.98 -2.38 3.88
N GLU A 343 27.78 -1.78 5.03
CA GLU A 343 27.25 -2.43 6.23
C GLU A 343 25.82 -2.90 6.01
N ILE A 344 25.01 -2.09 5.35
CA ILE A 344 23.64 -2.45 4.96
C ILE A 344 23.66 -3.63 3.98
N ALA A 345 24.49 -3.58 2.95
CA ALA A 345 24.61 -4.66 1.98
C ALA A 345 25.10 -5.97 2.63
N ARG A 346 25.98 -5.90 3.66
CA ARG A 346 26.45 -7.07 4.42
C ARG A 346 25.35 -7.83 5.14
N ILE A 347 24.24 -7.19 5.47
CA ILE A 347 23.07 -7.87 6.07
C ILE A 347 22.50 -8.92 5.11
N PHE A 348 22.65 -8.70 3.79
CA PHE A 348 22.03 -9.52 2.75
C PHE A 348 23.01 -10.47 2.06
N THR A 349 24.30 -10.13 2.00
CA THR A 349 25.29 -10.92 1.27
C THR A 349 26.70 -10.81 1.87
N THR A 350 27.44 -11.90 1.74
CA THR A 350 28.89 -11.97 2.11
C THR A 350 29.78 -12.03 0.87
N ASP A 351 29.19 -12.17 -0.33
CA ASP A 351 29.97 -12.19 -1.58
C ASP A 351 30.57 -10.81 -1.87
N PRO A 352 31.91 -10.70 -2.03
CA PRO A 352 32.62 -9.42 -2.19
C PRO A 352 32.15 -8.63 -3.43
N THR A 353 31.85 -9.32 -4.53
CA THR A 353 31.43 -8.70 -5.81
C THR A 353 30.04 -8.13 -5.67
N LEU A 354 29.09 -8.93 -5.18
CA LEU A 354 27.72 -8.50 -4.95
C LEU A 354 27.65 -7.40 -3.91
N LEU A 355 28.50 -7.47 -2.86
CA LEU A 355 28.58 -6.45 -1.82
C LEU A 355 28.95 -5.06 -2.37
N GLN A 356 29.96 -5.01 -3.27
CA GLN A 356 30.38 -3.75 -3.89
C GLN A 356 29.30 -3.19 -4.81
N LEU A 357 28.70 -4.05 -5.64
CA LEU A 357 27.60 -3.65 -6.53
C LEU A 357 26.37 -3.17 -5.75
N ALA A 358 26.00 -3.87 -4.69
CA ALA A 358 24.87 -3.51 -3.84
C ALA A 358 25.12 -2.20 -3.08
N ALA A 359 26.32 -2.01 -2.51
CA ALA A 359 26.68 -0.76 -1.83
C ALA A 359 26.63 0.45 -2.78
N ARG A 360 27.10 0.28 -4.02
CA ARG A 360 27.00 1.31 -5.06
C ARG A 360 25.55 1.53 -5.46
N GLY A 361 24.79 0.45 -5.67
CA GLY A 361 23.36 0.49 -6.00
C GLY A 361 22.54 1.22 -4.96
N ILE A 362 22.75 0.93 -3.67
CA ILE A 362 22.09 1.63 -2.54
C ILE A 362 22.33 3.13 -2.61
N ARG A 363 23.58 3.57 -2.84
CA ARG A 363 23.89 5.00 -2.96
C ARG A 363 23.20 5.66 -4.14
N LEU A 364 23.18 5.00 -5.29
CA LEU A 364 22.59 5.55 -6.52
C LEU A 364 21.06 5.57 -6.46
N ASP A 365 20.44 4.49 -6.01
CA ASP A 365 18.97 4.40 -5.87
C ASP A 365 18.44 5.43 -4.86
N MET A 366 19.13 5.60 -3.74
CA MET A 366 18.70 6.52 -2.69
C MET A 366 19.32 7.94 -2.80
N LEU A 367 19.97 8.28 -3.92
CA LEU A 367 20.66 9.57 -4.08
C LEU A 367 19.77 10.79 -3.80
N VAL A 368 18.56 10.77 -4.32
CA VAL A 368 17.56 11.87 -4.18
C VAL A 368 16.35 11.45 -3.30
N PHE A 369 16.52 10.43 -2.47
CA PHE A 369 15.47 9.80 -1.71
C PHE A 369 14.59 10.77 -0.89
N PRO A 370 15.11 11.80 -0.20
CA PRO A 370 14.30 12.74 0.55
C PRO A 370 13.27 13.49 -0.29
N ILE A 371 13.54 13.68 -1.58
CA ILE A 371 12.67 14.41 -2.51
C ILE A 371 11.38 13.62 -2.79
N ILE A 372 11.47 12.29 -2.83
CA ILE A 372 10.34 11.38 -3.08
C ILE A 372 9.24 11.54 -2.02
N ALA A 373 9.61 11.85 -0.77
CA ALA A 373 8.66 12.03 0.31
C ALA A 373 7.59 13.06 -0.03
N SER A 374 8.01 14.23 -0.51
CA SER A 374 7.10 15.32 -0.85
C SER A 374 6.14 14.92 -1.99
N GLN A 375 6.65 14.23 -3.01
CA GLN A 375 5.83 13.74 -4.12
C GLN A 375 4.77 12.74 -3.64
N ALA A 376 5.15 11.74 -2.84
CA ALA A 376 4.23 10.73 -2.33
C ALA A 376 3.11 11.36 -1.48
N VAL A 377 3.46 12.32 -0.61
CA VAL A 377 2.50 13.02 0.24
C VAL A 377 1.58 13.93 -0.57
N ILE A 378 2.11 14.70 -1.53
CA ILE A 378 1.32 15.60 -2.38
C ILE A 378 0.35 14.80 -3.26
N THR A 379 0.80 13.69 -3.83
CA THR A 379 -0.06 12.79 -4.62
C THR A 379 -1.23 12.27 -3.80
N ASN A 380 -0.94 11.80 -2.57
CA ASN A 380 -1.97 11.34 -1.64
C ASN A 380 -2.90 12.49 -1.18
N PHE A 381 -2.37 13.69 -0.99
CA PHE A 381 -3.18 14.87 -0.66
C PHE A 381 -4.26 15.13 -1.72
N PHE A 382 -3.90 15.13 -3.01
CA PHE A 382 -4.88 15.31 -4.09
C PHE A 382 -5.92 14.18 -4.13
N GLN A 383 -5.53 12.96 -3.77
CA GLN A 383 -6.46 11.86 -3.60
C GLN A 383 -7.45 12.13 -2.45
N CYS A 384 -6.97 12.59 -1.29
CA CYS A 384 -7.79 12.87 -0.10
C CYS A 384 -8.84 13.96 -0.32
N ILE A 385 -8.58 14.92 -1.20
CA ILE A 385 -9.53 15.99 -1.58
C ILE A 385 -10.35 15.66 -2.84
N GLY A 386 -10.27 14.41 -3.32
CA GLY A 386 -11.04 13.94 -4.48
C GLY A 386 -10.60 14.49 -5.85
N LYS A 387 -9.40 15.09 -5.96
CA LYS A 387 -8.84 15.55 -7.24
C LYS A 387 -8.15 14.39 -7.98
N VAL A 388 -8.96 13.40 -8.35
CA VAL A 388 -8.53 12.11 -8.87
C VAL A 388 -7.62 12.22 -10.09
N LYS A 389 -7.97 13.07 -11.07
CA LYS A 389 -7.17 13.25 -12.29
C LYS A 389 -5.75 13.71 -11.99
N ILE A 390 -5.59 14.63 -11.03
CA ILE A 390 -4.28 15.13 -10.60
C ILE A 390 -3.52 14.03 -9.87
N SER A 391 -4.19 13.32 -8.96
CA SER A 391 -3.58 12.22 -8.22
C SER A 391 -3.09 11.09 -9.16
N ILE A 392 -3.90 10.69 -10.14
CA ILE A 392 -3.52 9.68 -11.15
C ILE A 392 -2.32 10.17 -11.96
N PHE A 393 -2.37 11.41 -12.46
CA PHE A 393 -1.27 11.97 -13.24
C PHE A 393 0.04 11.97 -12.44
N LEU A 394 0.03 12.43 -11.18
CA LEU A 394 1.21 12.46 -10.33
C LEU A 394 1.71 11.05 -9.97
N SER A 395 0.79 10.10 -9.71
CA SER A 395 1.15 8.71 -9.41
C SER A 395 1.85 8.04 -10.60
N LEU A 396 1.35 8.27 -11.80
CA LEU A 396 1.88 7.65 -13.01
C LEU A 396 3.07 8.39 -13.60
N SER A 397 3.19 9.71 -13.35
CA SER A 397 4.26 10.53 -13.92
C SER A 397 5.65 10.02 -13.57
N ARG A 398 5.87 9.64 -12.31
CA ARG A 398 7.14 9.10 -11.85
C ARG A 398 7.49 7.78 -12.56
N GLN A 399 6.54 6.86 -12.61
CA GLN A 399 6.79 5.48 -13.03
C GLN A 399 6.72 5.32 -14.55
N LEU A 400 5.62 5.77 -15.18
CA LEU A 400 5.38 5.54 -16.60
C LEU A 400 6.01 6.61 -17.49
N PHE A 401 5.92 7.90 -17.09
CA PHE A 401 6.39 8.98 -17.97
C PHE A 401 7.86 9.33 -17.76
N MET A 402 8.42 9.05 -16.57
CA MET A 402 9.82 9.34 -16.28
C MET A 402 10.65 8.06 -16.23
N LEU A 403 10.37 7.12 -15.31
CA LEU A 403 11.23 5.99 -15.06
C LEU A 403 11.34 5.04 -16.27
N LEU A 404 10.21 4.63 -16.88
CA LEU A 404 10.24 3.71 -18.03
C LEU A 404 11.05 4.25 -19.20
N PRO A 405 10.83 5.49 -19.70
CA PRO A 405 11.63 6.02 -20.81
C PRO A 405 13.11 6.18 -20.42
N LEU A 406 13.40 6.69 -19.23
CA LEU A 406 14.79 6.88 -18.79
C LEU A 406 15.52 5.55 -18.62
N ALA A 407 14.88 4.54 -18.01
CA ALA A 407 15.46 3.22 -17.85
C ALA A 407 15.61 2.44 -19.17
N TYR A 408 14.95 2.86 -20.23
CA TYR A 408 15.19 2.36 -21.59
C TYR A 408 16.30 3.14 -22.31
N LEU A 409 16.29 4.47 -22.26
CA LEU A 409 17.17 5.34 -23.04
C LEU A 409 18.57 5.47 -22.42
N LEU A 410 18.69 5.72 -21.12
CA LEU A 410 19.99 5.96 -20.49
C LEU A 410 20.95 4.78 -20.57
N PRO A 411 20.50 3.50 -20.47
CA PRO A 411 21.39 2.37 -20.66
C PRO A 411 21.99 2.24 -22.07
N LEU A 412 21.36 2.83 -23.08
CA LEU A 412 21.92 2.84 -24.44
C LEU A 412 23.24 3.60 -24.53
N TRP A 413 23.43 4.61 -23.65
CA TRP A 413 24.64 5.43 -23.62
C TRP A 413 25.60 5.05 -22.48
N TRP A 414 25.06 4.67 -21.32
CA TRP A 414 25.83 4.45 -20.09
C TRP A 414 25.78 3.01 -19.57
N GLY A 415 25.22 2.05 -20.33
CA GLY A 415 25.12 0.65 -19.92
C GLY A 415 24.42 0.48 -18.56
N LEU A 416 25.00 -0.34 -17.67
CA LEU A 416 24.47 -0.61 -16.34
C LEU A 416 24.31 0.65 -15.49
N GLU A 417 25.25 1.60 -15.59
CA GLU A 417 25.16 2.87 -14.89
C GLU A 417 23.91 3.67 -15.31
N GLY A 418 23.55 3.61 -16.60
CA GLY A 418 22.32 4.23 -17.10
C GLY A 418 21.05 3.67 -16.46
N VAL A 419 21.03 2.36 -16.15
CA VAL A 419 19.90 1.76 -15.41
C VAL A 419 19.81 2.33 -14.01
N TRP A 420 20.93 2.43 -13.29
CA TRP A 420 20.97 3.02 -11.94
C TRP A 420 20.57 4.50 -11.94
N TYR A 421 21.10 5.31 -12.85
CA TYR A 421 20.78 6.74 -12.90
C TYR A 421 19.35 7.03 -13.34
N SER A 422 18.67 6.09 -13.99
CA SER A 422 17.26 6.27 -14.38
C SER A 422 16.35 6.54 -13.18
N MET A 423 16.64 5.94 -12.02
CA MET A 423 15.84 6.11 -10.79
C MET A 423 15.94 7.53 -10.23
N PRO A 424 17.12 8.07 -9.87
CA PRO A 424 17.22 9.43 -9.33
C PRO A 424 16.79 10.51 -10.34
N PHE A 425 17.03 10.33 -11.64
CA PHE A 425 16.54 11.27 -12.64
C PHE A 425 15.01 11.28 -12.76
N SER A 426 14.38 10.09 -12.68
CA SER A 426 12.93 9.95 -12.63
C SER A 426 12.33 10.65 -11.41
N ASP A 427 12.94 10.47 -10.25
CA ASP A 427 12.49 11.06 -8.99
C ASP A 427 12.61 12.58 -9.01
N PHE A 428 13.72 13.10 -9.52
CA PHE A 428 13.91 14.53 -9.69
C PHE A 428 12.93 15.14 -10.71
N GLY A 429 12.73 14.49 -11.85
CA GLY A 429 11.78 14.93 -12.87
C GLY A 429 10.35 14.95 -12.34
N SER A 430 9.96 13.94 -11.59
CA SER A 430 8.65 13.88 -10.96
C SER A 430 8.46 14.95 -9.87
N PHE A 431 9.49 15.22 -9.07
CA PHE A 431 9.49 16.33 -8.12
C PHE A 431 9.30 17.68 -8.82
N ALA A 432 10.05 17.92 -9.90
CA ALA A 432 9.95 19.14 -10.71
C ALA A 432 8.57 19.35 -11.33
N MET A 433 7.79 18.29 -11.55
CA MET A 433 6.39 18.38 -12.02
C MET A 433 5.41 18.58 -10.86
N THR A 434 5.64 17.91 -9.73
CA THR A 434 4.69 17.86 -8.60
C THR A 434 4.60 19.21 -7.88
N TRP A 435 5.71 19.89 -7.64
CA TRP A 435 5.75 21.13 -6.89
C TRP A 435 5.08 22.32 -7.61
N PRO A 436 5.36 22.59 -8.88
CA PRO A 436 4.65 23.64 -9.62
C PRO A 436 3.14 23.41 -9.66
N LEU A 437 2.71 22.14 -9.83
CA LEU A 437 1.30 21.78 -9.83
C LEU A 437 0.63 22.05 -8.48
N LEU A 438 1.29 21.69 -7.37
CA LEU A 438 0.81 22.03 -6.03
C LEU A 438 0.71 23.55 -5.85
N LEU A 439 1.76 24.29 -6.17
CA LEU A 439 1.79 25.74 -6.01
C LEU A 439 0.72 26.43 -6.86
N TRP A 440 0.52 25.99 -8.10
CA TRP A 440 -0.55 26.49 -8.97
C TRP A 440 -1.94 26.23 -8.35
N TYR A 441 -2.15 25.01 -7.85
CA TYR A 441 -3.40 24.65 -7.19
C TYR A 441 -3.65 25.49 -5.95
N LEU A 442 -2.65 25.73 -5.11
CA LEU A 442 -2.74 26.55 -3.91
C LEU A 442 -3.03 28.02 -4.21
N LYS A 443 -2.44 28.59 -5.26
CA LYS A 443 -2.75 29.94 -5.72
C LYS A 443 -4.21 30.06 -6.13
N LYS A 444 -4.71 29.09 -6.90
CA LYS A 444 -6.11 29.03 -7.32
C LYS A 444 -7.04 28.89 -6.12
N PHE A 445 -6.67 28.06 -5.15
CA PHE A 445 -7.44 27.82 -3.94
C PHE A 445 -7.56 29.07 -3.06
N LYS A 446 -6.49 29.83 -2.86
CA LYS A 446 -6.51 31.12 -2.15
C LYS A 446 -7.35 32.18 -2.85
N ALA A 447 -7.45 32.13 -4.17
CA ALA A 447 -8.28 33.05 -4.93
C ALA A 447 -9.79 32.78 -4.76
N TYR A 448 -10.19 31.54 -4.46
CA TYR A 448 -11.60 31.19 -4.18
C TYR A 448 -11.99 31.38 -2.71
N ALA A 449 -11.01 31.51 -1.80
CA ALA A 449 -11.23 31.72 -0.36
C ALA A 449 -11.32 33.21 0.02
N LYS A 450 -11.05 34.12 -0.91
CA LYS A 450 -11.34 35.56 -0.85
C LYS A 450 -12.63 35.86 -1.56
#